data_04e0be7850ff628f211bcb19077e0e5b
#
_entry.id   04e0be7850ff628f211bcb19077e0e5b
#
_cell.length_a   1.000
_cell.length_b   1.000
_cell.length_c   1.000
_cell.angle_alpha   90.00
_cell.angle_beta   90.00
_cell.angle_gamma   90.00
#
_symmetry.space_group_name_H-M   'P 1'
#
loop_
_entity.id
_entity.type
_entity.pdbx_description
1 polymer ?
#
loop_
_entity_poly.entity_id
_entity_poly.type
_entity_poly.pdbx_seq_one_letter_code
_entity_poly.pdbx_strand_id
1 'polypeptide(L)'
;MSRRNRAKRVLVEPDPIYGSRLVNLLIARILQSGKKSVAQKIVYTALEIITSKTEENPVLVLEKAVKNVTPQVEVKARRVGGSTYQVPIEIRAYRGTNISLRWINESATARSGKSMAFKLANELIDASKAVSYTHLRANET
;
A
#
# COMPACT_ATOMS: atom_id res chain seq x y z
N MET A 1 -12.34 19.16 -14.48
CA MET A 1 -10.98 18.93 -15.01
C MET A 1 -10.32 20.23 -15.39
N SER A 2 -9.05 20.35 -15.11
CA SER A 2 -8.24 21.52 -15.41
C SER A 2 -7.84 21.53 -16.89
N ARG A 3 -8.12 22.61 -17.61
CA ARG A 3 -7.75 22.75 -19.03
C ARG A 3 -6.42 23.45 -19.24
N ARG A 4 -6.07 24.40 -18.38
CA ARG A 4 -4.87 25.23 -18.53
C ARG A 4 -3.69 24.80 -17.69
N ASN A 5 -3.95 24.36 -16.47
CA ASN A 5 -2.93 23.98 -15.52
C ASN A 5 -3.16 22.56 -15.01
N ARG A 6 -2.06 21.87 -14.76
CA ARG A 6 -2.11 20.59 -14.06
C ARG A 6 -2.56 20.84 -12.62
N ALA A 7 -3.56 20.11 -12.14
CA ALA A 7 -4.01 20.22 -10.77
C ALA A 7 -2.86 19.90 -9.81
N LYS A 8 -2.71 20.72 -8.77
CA LYS A 8 -1.70 20.47 -7.74
C LYS A 8 -2.11 19.27 -6.90
N ARG A 9 -1.15 18.40 -6.59
CA ARG A 9 -1.39 17.31 -5.66
C ARG A 9 -1.63 17.86 -4.27
N VAL A 10 -2.76 17.47 -3.69
CA VAL A 10 -3.05 17.77 -2.30
C VAL A 10 -2.39 16.69 -1.44
N LEU A 11 -1.56 17.10 -0.50
CA LEU A 11 -0.95 16.16 0.45
C LEU A 11 -2.03 15.63 1.40
N VAL A 12 -2.00 14.33 1.63
CA VAL A 12 -2.93 13.70 2.55
C VAL A 12 -2.56 14.10 3.98
N GLU A 13 -3.55 14.50 4.76
CA GLU A 13 -3.34 14.86 6.15
C GLU A 13 -2.98 13.64 6.99
N PRO A 14 -2.17 13.79 8.06
CA PRO A 14 -1.89 12.70 8.97
C PRO A 14 -3.16 12.20 9.67
N ASP A 15 -3.19 10.90 9.95
CA ASP A 15 -4.29 10.31 10.70
C ASP A 15 -4.36 10.91 12.11
N PRO A 16 -5.55 11.31 12.61
CA PRO A 16 -5.66 11.93 13.92
C PRO A 16 -5.31 11.04 15.09
N ILE A 17 -5.45 9.70 14.95
CA ILE A 17 -5.16 8.76 16.02
C ILE A 17 -3.68 8.39 16.06
N TYR A 18 -3.11 8.07 14.90
CA TYR A 18 -1.72 7.60 14.79
C TYR A 18 -0.75 8.67 14.29
N GLY A 19 -1.25 9.79 13.81
CA GLY A 19 -0.43 10.88 13.29
C GLY A 19 0.38 10.52 12.05
N SER A 20 -0.02 9.51 11.30
CA SER A 20 0.70 9.01 10.13
C SER A 20 -0.07 9.22 8.85
N ARG A 21 0.59 9.77 7.84
CA ARG A 21 0.02 9.92 6.49
C ARG A 21 -0.16 8.58 5.81
N LEU A 22 0.72 7.61 6.09
CA LEU A 22 0.59 6.25 5.54
C LEU A 22 -0.71 5.59 5.99
N VAL A 23 -1.12 5.80 7.24
CA VAL A 23 -2.39 5.25 7.74
C VAL A 23 -3.56 5.81 6.94
N ASN A 24 -3.60 7.10 6.69
CA ASN A 24 -4.66 7.70 5.88
C ASN A 24 -4.64 7.24 4.42
N LEU A 25 -3.45 7.08 3.83
CA LEU A 25 -3.31 6.54 2.47
C LEU A 25 -3.82 5.10 2.40
N LEU A 26 -3.52 4.29 3.41
CA LEU A 26 -4.01 2.91 3.49
C LEU A 26 -5.54 2.88 3.62
N ILE A 27 -6.12 3.74 4.43
CA ILE A 27 -7.58 3.87 4.57
C ILE A 27 -8.20 4.19 3.21
N ALA A 28 -7.62 5.11 2.46
CA ALA A 28 -8.10 5.49 1.14
C ALA A 28 -8.07 4.32 0.15
N ARG A 29 -7.09 3.44 0.26
CA ARG A 29 -6.97 2.25 -0.60
C ARG A 29 -7.96 1.16 -0.25
N ILE A 30 -8.33 1.03 1.01
CA ILE A 30 -9.30 0.04 1.47
C ILE A 30 -10.73 0.52 1.22
N LEU A 31 -10.93 1.83 1.14
CA LEU A 31 -12.23 2.45 0.95
C LEU A 31 -12.97 1.89 -0.27
N GLN A 32 -14.20 1.44 -0.06
CA GLN A 32 -15.09 0.98 -1.11
C GLN A 32 -16.46 1.63 -0.96
N SER A 33 -17.06 2.03 -2.07
CA SER A 33 -18.44 2.59 -2.09
C SER A 33 -18.61 3.81 -1.19
N GLY A 34 -17.55 4.58 -0.93
CA GLY A 34 -17.60 5.79 -0.12
C GLY A 34 -17.77 5.58 1.37
N LYS A 35 -17.68 4.35 1.87
CA LYS A 35 -17.86 4.03 3.29
C LYS A 35 -16.54 4.21 4.06
N LYS A 36 -16.15 5.47 4.25
CA LYS A 36 -14.89 5.82 4.90
C LYS A 36 -14.80 5.36 6.36
N SER A 37 -15.89 5.46 7.12
CA SER A 37 -15.91 5.03 8.52
C SER A 37 -15.64 3.53 8.66
N VAL A 38 -16.15 2.71 7.75
CA VAL A 38 -15.89 1.27 7.73
C VAL A 38 -14.42 0.99 7.44
N ALA A 39 -13.84 1.69 6.44
CA ALA A 39 -12.42 1.56 6.11
C ALA A 39 -11.52 1.95 7.28
N GLN A 40 -11.83 3.06 7.97
CA GLN A 40 -11.10 3.49 9.16
C GLN A 40 -11.15 2.44 10.26
N LYS A 41 -12.32 1.87 10.51
CA LYS A 41 -12.49 0.83 11.51
C LYS A 41 -11.66 -0.41 11.19
N ILE A 42 -11.64 -0.83 9.94
CA ILE A 42 -10.84 -1.98 9.48
C ILE A 42 -9.35 -1.72 9.74
N VAL A 43 -8.85 -0.56 9.34
CA VAL A 43 -7.43 -0.22 9.49
C VAL A 43 -7.05 -0.12 10.97
N TYR A 44 -7.86 0.56 11.79
CA TYR A 44 -7.58 0.71 13.22
C TYR A 44 -7.59 -0.64 13.93
N THR A 45 -8.54 -1.51 13.62
CA THR A 45 -8.59 -2.86 14.17
C THR A 45 -7.38 -3.68 13.75
N ALA A 46 -6.95 -3.55 12.48
CA ALA A 46 -5.75 -4.23 11.99
C ALA A 46 -4.50 -3.77 12.73
N LEU A 47 -4.36 -2.47 12.97
CA LEU A 47 -3.22 -1.92 13.71
C LEU A 47 -3.21 -2.38 15.18
N GLU A 48 -4.37 -2.48 15.81
CA GLU A 48 -4.50 -3.05 17.17
C GLU A 48 -4.09 -4.51 17.21
N ILE A 49 -4.47 -5.31 16.22
CA ILE A 49 -4.07 -6.72 16.10
C ILE A 49 -2.55 -6.82 15.95
N ILE A 50 -1.95 -5.96 15.15
CA ILE A 50 -0.49 -5.92 14.96
C ILE A 50 0.20 -5.65 16.31
N THR A 51 -0.28 -4.66 17.05
CA THR A 51 0.26 -4.33 18.36
C THR A 51 0.18 -5.53 19.32
N SER A 52 -0.94 -6.23 19.33
CA SER A 52 -1.13 -7.40 20.18
C SER A 52 -0.21 -8.56 19.83
N LYS A 53 0.04 -8.78 18.54
CA LYS A 53 0.84 -9.92 18.08
C LYS A 53 2.35 -9.66 18.12
N THR A 54 2.79 -8.45 17.77
CA THR A 54 4.22 -8.14 17.63
C THR A 54 4.78 -7.37 18.81
N GLU A 55 3.91 -6.77 19.64
CA GLU A 55 4.29 -5.88 20.74
C GLU A 55 5.12 -4.67 20.28
N GLU A 56 5.09 -4.37 19.00
CA GLU A 56 5.77 -3.22 18.39
C GLU A 56 4.77 -2.12 18.04
N ASN A 57 5.29 -0.92 17.79
CA ASN A 57 4.47 0.18 17.30
C ASN A 57 3.90 -0.18 15.93
N PRO A 58 2.57 -0.20 15.75
CA PRO A 58 1.96 -0.62 14.48
C PRO A 58 2.33 0.28 13.31
N VAL A 59 2.57 1.57 13.55
CA VAL A 59 2.98 2.50 12.49
C VAL A 59 4.36 2.13 11.95
N LEU A 60 5.28 1.71 12.82
CA LEU A 60 6.61 1.26 12.41
C LEU A 60 6.53 -0.04 11.59
N VAL A 61 5.66 -0.96 11.97
CA VAL A 61 5.41 -2.18 11.19
C VAL A 61 4.86 -1.84 9.82
N LEU A 62 3.91 -0.91 9.74
CA LEU A 62 3.34 -0.44 8.47
C LEU A 62 4.43 0.20 7.58
N GLU A 63 5.28 1.04 8.15
CA GLU A 63 6.37 1.68 7.42
C GLU A 63 7.35 0.66 6.86
N LYS A 64 7.74 -0.34 7.65
CA LYS A 64 8.60 -1.43 7.20
C LYS A 64 7.97 -2.24 6.09
N ALA A 65 6.68 -2.56 6.22
CA ALA A 65 5.94 -3.31 5.21
C ALA A 65 5.91 -2.55 3.88
N VAL A 66 5.58 -1.27 3.92
CA VAL A 66 5.54 -0.41 2.73
C VAL A 66 6.93 -0.33 2.09
N LYS A 67 7.98 -0.14 2.88
CA LYS A 67 9.35 -0.07 2.38
C LYS A 67 9.77 -1.37 1.69
N ASN A 68 9.42 -2.52 2.26
CA ASN A 68 9.78 -3.82 1.69
C ASN A 68 9.02 -4.12 0.40
N VAL A 69 7.78 -3.65 0.27
CA VAL A 69 6.93 -3.91 -0.89
C VAL A 69 7.16 -2.90 -2.01
N THR A 70 7.59 -1.67 -1.68
CA THR A 70 7.75 -0.60 -2.66
C THR A 70 8.74 -0.99 -3.77
N PRO A 71 8.31 -1.00 -5.05
CA PRO A 71 9.21 -1.28 -6.15
C PRO A 71 10.12 -0.08 -6.43
N GLN A 72 11.36 -0.34 -6.82
CA GLN A 72 12.31 0.71 -7.19
C GLN A 72 12.25 1.06 -8.67
N VAL A 73 11.84 0.10 -9.50
CA VAL A 73 11.85 0.23 -10.95
C VAL A 73 10.57 -0.38 -11.51
N GLU A 74 9.96 0.28 -12.48
CA GLU A 74 8.88 -0.31 -13.26
C GLU A 74 9.29 -0.40 -14.73
N VAL A 75 8.64 -1.30 -15.45
CA VAL A 75 8.90 -1.49 -16.88
C VAL A 75 7.82 -0.76 -17.67
N LYS A 76 8.26 0.08 -18.59
CA LYS A 76 7.36 0.82 -19.48
C LYS A 76 7.58 0.37 -20.92
N ALA A 77 6.50 0.03 -21.60
CA ALA A 77 6.57 -0.32 -23.01
C ALA A 77 6.88 0.92 -23.87
N ARG A 78 7.90 0.82 -24.70
CA ARG A 78 8.28 1.88 -25.63
C ARG A 78 8.40 1.33 -27.03
N ARG A 79 7.76 1.98 -27.99
CA ARG A 79 7.75 1.55 -29.37
C ARG A 79 8.85 2.28 -30.15
N VAL A 80 9.80 1.51 -30.68
CA VAL A 80 10.89 2.05 -31.49
C VAL A 80 11.02 1.18 -32.73
N GLY A 81 10.96 1.81 -33.93
CA GLY A 81 11.14 1.12 -35.19
C GLY A 81 10.19 -0.05 -35.46
N GLY A 82 8.94 0.04 -35.01
CA GLY A 82 7.95 -1.02 -35.17
C GLY A 82 8.01 -2.15 -34.15
N SER A 83 9.03 -2.18 -33.31
CA SER A 83 9.16 -3.16 -32.22
C SER A 83 8.84 -2.52 -30.89
N THR A 84 8.25 -3.32 -29.98
CA THR A 84 7.93 -2.85 -28.61
C THR A 84 9.02 -3.34 -27.67
N TYR A 85 9.67 -2.41 -27.01
CA TYR A 85 10.69 -2.69 -26.00
C TYR A 85 10.17 -2.31 -24.62
N GLN A 86 10.57 -3.09 -23.62
CA GLN A 86 10.29 -2.76 -22.24
C GLN A 86 11.50 -2.04 -21.65
N VAL A 87 11.33 -0.78 -21.29
CA VAL A 87 12.39 0.05 -20.74
C VAL A 87 12.21 0.21 -19.24
N PRO A 88 13.21 -0.13 -18.42
CA PRO A 88 13.13 0.10 -16.99
C PRO A 88 13.17 1.59 -16.68
N ILE A 89 12.25 2.05 -15.84
CA ILE A 89 12.14 3.44 -15.42
C ILE A 89 12.10 3.49 -13.91
N GLU A 90 12.89 4.38 -13.33
CA GLU A 90 12.89 4.60 -11.89
C GLU A 90 11.53 5.12 -11.43
N ILE A 91 11.01 4.56 -10.34
CA ILE A 91 9.71 4.92 -9.79
C ILE A 91 9.89 6.03 -8.76
N ARG A 92 9.11 7.12 -8.89
CA ARG A 92 9.10 8.18 -7.89
C ARG A 92 8.51 7.69 -6.57
N ALA A 93 8.98 8.23 -5.45
CA ALA A 93 8.58 7.81 -4.11
C ALA A 93 7.06 7.80 -3.91
N TYR A 94 6.37 8.84 -4.36
CA TYR A 94 4.91 8.94 -4.24
C TYR A 94 4.20 7.80 -4.97
N ARG A 95 4.60 7.54 -6.21
CA ARG A 95 4.03 6.47 -7.02
C ARG A 95 4.35 5.10 -6.42
N GLY A 96 5.58 4.91 -5.95
CA GLY A 96 6.02 3.67 -5.31
C GLY A 96 5.20 3.36 -4.06
N THR A 97 4.96 4.35 -3.22
CA THR A 97 4.14 4.19 -2.01
C THR A 97 2.71 3.78 -2.37
N ASN A 98 2.10 4.44 -3.35
CA ASN A 98 0.74 4.10 -3.79
C ASN A 98 0.64 2.69 -4.36
N ILE A 99 1.63 2.28 -5.16
CA ILE A 99 1.69 0.93 -5.71
C ILE A 99 1.82 -0.11 -4.59
N SER A 100 2.69 0.14 -3.61
CA SER A 100 2.90 -0.78 -2.49
C SER A 100 1.63 -0.96 -1.66
N LEU A 101 0.92 0.12 -1.36
CA LEU A 101 -0.34 0.06 -0.62
C LEU A 101 -1.41 -0.71 -1.40
N ARG A 102 -1.48 -0.51 -2.71
CA ARG A 102 -2.42 -1.25 -3.56
C ARG A 102 -2.12 -2.75 -3.54
N TRP A 103 -0.85 -3.12 -3.65
CA TRP A 103 -0.45 -4.54 -3.62
C TRP A 103 -0.71 -5.17 -2.27
N ILE A 104 -0.46 -4.45 -1.19
CA ILE A 104 -0.77 -4.92 0.18
C ILE A 104 -2.27 -5.19 0.31
N ASN A 105 -3.11 -4.27 -0.15
CA ASN A 105 -4.56 -4.43 -0.11
C ASN A 105 -5.04 -5.63 -0.94
N GLU A 106 -4.53 -5.78 -2.15
CA GLU A 106 -4.87 -6.91 -3.02
C GLU A 106 -4.47 -8.24 -2.41
N SER A 107 -3.27 -8.31 -1.84
CA SER A 107 -2.77 -9.54 -1.21
C SER A 107 -3.53 -9.87 0.07
N ALA A 108 -3.89 -8.88 0.86
CA ALA A 108 -4.71 -9.08 2.05
C ALA A 108 -6.09 -9.62 1.66
N THR A 109 -6.68 -9.08 0.61
CA THR A 109 -7.98 -9.54 0.10
C THR A 109 -7.91 -10.99 -0.38
N ALA A 110 -6.79 -11.40 -0.97
CA ALA A 110 -6.59 -12.77 -1.46
C ALA A 110 -6.35 -13.79 -0.34
N ARG A 111 -5.98 -13.34 0.85
CA ARG A 111 -5.76 -14.24 1.99
C ARG A 111 -7.06 -14.82 2.52
N SER A 112 -6.98 -16.02 3.09
CA SER A 112 -8.07 -16.56 3.90
C SER A 112 -7.99 -16.03 5.32
N GLY A 113 -9.13 -15.77 5.93
CA GLY A 113 -9.20 -15.25 7.29
C GLY A 113 -10.61 -14.88 7.68
N LYS A 114 -10.81 -14.56 8.95
CA LYS A 114 -12.14 -14.28 9.50
C LYS A 114 -12.70 -12.93 9.07
N SER A 115 -11.85 -11.91 8.94
CA SER A 115 -12.27 -10.57 8.56
C SER A 115 -11.15 -9.87 7.81
N MET A 116 -11.49 -8.79 7.10
CA MET A 116 -10.50 -7.99 6.38
C MET A 116 -9.46 -7.37 7.31
N ALA A 117 -9.86 -6.93 8.50
CA ALA A 117 -8.94 -6.39 9.49
C ALA A 117 -7.88 -7.43 9.89
N PHE A 118 -8.27 -8.67 10.11
CA PHE A 118 -7.38 -9.76 10.45
C PHE A 118 -6.44 -10.11 9.29
N LYS A 119 -6.98 -10.19 8.08
CA LYS A 119 -6.20 -10.44 6.86
C LYS A 119 -5.15 -9.35 6.64
N LEU A 120 -5.56 -8.09 6.78
CA LEU A 120 -4.69 -6.94 6.60
C LEU A 120 -3.56 -6.93 7.64
N ALA A 121 -3.89 -7.21 8.91
CA ALA A 121 -2.89 -7.27 9.97
C ALA A 121 -1.83 -8.34 9.68
N ASN A 122 -2.26 -9.53 9.29
CA ASN A 122 -1.34 -10.62 8.95
C ASN A 122 -0.47 -10.28 7.74
N GLU A 123 -1.06 -9.67 6.70
CA GLU A 123 -0.30 -9.24 5.53
C GLU A 123 0.76 -8.20 5.88
N LEU A 124 0.42 -7.22 6.69
CA LEU A 124 1.38 -6.20 7.12
C LEU A 124 2.52 -6.77 7.95
N ILE A 125 2.22 -7.72 8.84
CA ILE A 125 3.23 -8.39 9.66
C ILE A 125 4.18 -9.17 8.75
N ASP A 126 3.66 -9.96 7.82
CA ASP A 126 4.46 -10.75 6.91
C ASP A 126 5.28 -9.87 5.96
N ALA A 127 4.69 -8.79 5.44
CA ALA A 127 5.39 -7.84 4.58
C ALA A 127 6.54 -7.16 5.32
N SER A 128 6.36 -6.84 6.60
CA SER A 128 7.43 -6.24 7.41
C SER A 128 8.61 -7.19 7.60
N LYS A 129 8.36 -8.50 7.55
CA LYS A 129 9.40 -9.53 7.63
C LYS A 129 9.91 -9.96 6.26
N ALA A 130 9.43 -9.32 5.19
CA ALA A 130 9.74 -9.63 3.79
C ALA A 130 9.38 -11.09 3.40
N VAL A 131 8.36 -11.67 4.04
CA VAL A 131 7.87 -13.03 3.78
C VAL A 131 6.37 -13.00 3.52
N SER A 132 5.92 -12.11 2.62
CA SER A 132 4.50 -12.00 2.30
C SER A 132 4.22 -12.47 0.89
N TYR A 133 2.96 -12.75 0.63
CA TYR A 133 2.47 -13.05 -0.71
C TYR A 133 2.73 -11.87 -1.67
N THR A 134 2.57 -10.65 -1.17
CA THR A 134 2.84 -9.43 -1.93
C THR A 134 4.31 -9.34 -2.33
N HIS A 135 5.22 -9.66 -1.41
CA HIS A 135 6.66 -9.62 -1.66
C HIS A 135 7.06 -10.63 -2.74
N LEU A 136 6.52 -11.85 -2.68
CA LEU A 136 6.76 -12.87 -3.70
C LEU A 136 6.27 -12.39 -5.07
N ARG A 137 5.10 -11.79 -5.13
CA ARG A 137 4.52 -11.26 -6.36
C ARG A 137 5.36 -10.11 -6.94
N ALA A 138 5.90 -9.25 -6.10
CA ALA A 138 6.77 -8.15 -6.53
C ALA A 138 8.07 -8.66 -7.14
N ASN A 139 8.60 -9.78 -6.65
CA ASN A 139 9.81 -10.39 -7.17
C ASN A 139 9.61 -11.08 -8.52
N GLU A 140 8.40 -11.44 -8.86
CA GLU A 140 8.06 -12.07 -10.15
C GLU A 140 8.01 -11.06 -11.30
N THR A 141 7.85 -9.79 -10.99
CA THR A 141 7.82 -8.71 -11.99
C THR A 141 9.15 -8.01 -12.06
#